data_46b8a127c006344cff08c2f5d1094203
#
_entry.id   46b8a127c006344cff08c2f5d1094203
#
_cell.length_a   1.000
_cell.length_b   1.000
_cell.length_c   1.000
_cell.angle_alpha   90.00
_cell.angle_beta   90.00
_cell.angle_gamma   90.00
#
_symmetry.space_group_name_H-M   'P 1'
#
loop_
_entity.id
_entity.type
_entity.pdbx_description
1 polymer ?
#
loop_
_entity_poly.entity_id
_entity_poly.type
_entity_poly.pdbx_seq_one_letter_code
_entity_poly.pdbx_strand_id
1 'polypeptide(L)'
;MKTRITIVIGWLLVLLLSGCQTEKKLAKQFVAERPVIEAAVYFPEKAEVKVEYNTQLGKQTEVFQGFSQDLFLDVMYNAYAQTLGDYGVQVYVPDNMDEVPVDSTHWLVMLSRMEITGRITEYEDYLYSDTDEYSYKHPLNTVNVASWFEINDGDWKPVLFSEHNLMDGFDSKADFSIWTNTIDYHYTIDTLKLNDVYNYAVYLGKLYAGYTYDYMMNSYVGSELKKRGYAYQIMLRYDPYKKQLRYTEEDDCFVEL
;
A
#
# COMPACT_ATOMS: atom_id res chain seq x y z
N MET A 1 27.70 -9.68 42.28
CA MET A 1 27.48 -9.97 40.84
C MET A 1 26.10 -9.54 40.32
N LYS A 2 25.01 -9.70 41.05
CA LYS A 2 23.66 -9.30 40.64
C LYS A 2 23.49 -7.81 40.33
N THR A 3 24.11 -6.91 41.07
CA THR A 3 23.93 -5.44 40.91
C THR A 3 24.58 -4.90 39.59
N ARG A 4 25.64 -5.52 39.09
CA ARG A 4 26.27 -5.10 37.83
C ARG A 4 25.45 -5.48 36.59
N ILE A 5 24.76 -6.62 36.65
CA ILE A 5 23.90 -7.08 35.55
C ILE A 5 22.67 -6.16 35.40
N THR A 6 22.09 -5.72 36.52
CA THR A 6 20.90 -4.82 36.50
C THR A 6 21.25 -3.47 35.91
N ILE A 7 22.46 -2.94 36.19
CA ILE A 7 22.93 -1.66 35.65
C ILE A 7 23.14 -1.77 34.12
N VAL A 8 23.74 -2.86 33.64
CA VAL A 8 23.96 -3.07 32.20
C VAL A 8 22.66 -3.20 31.44
N ILE A 9 21.66 -3.94 31.97
CA ILE A 9 20.33 -4.06 31.37
C ILE A 9 19.61 -2.72 31.36
N GLY A 10 19.73 -1.93 32.43
CA GLY A 10 19.14 -0.58 32.50
C GLY A 10 19.73 0.37 31.43
N TRP A 11 21.05 0.33 31.21
CA TRP A 11 21.72 1.12 30.18
C TRP A 11 21.36 0.67 28.77
N LEU A 12 21.20 -0.63 28.53
CA LEU A 12 20.74 -1.18 27.24
C LEU A 12 19.31 -0.74 26.91
N LEU A 13 18.40 -0.75 27.90
CA LEU A 13 17.03 -0.28 27.74
C LEU A 13 16.96 1.23 27.45
N VAL A 14 17.78 2.05 28.10
CA VAL A 14 17.84 3.50 27.85
C VAL A 14 18.38 3.80 26.45
N LEU A 15 19.35 3.02 25.95
CA LEU A 15 19.87 3.16 24.58
C LEU A 15 18.84 2.78 23.53
N LEU A 16 18.04 1.74 23.77
CA LEU A 16 16.95 1.34 22.86
C LEU A 16 15.83 2.39 22.81
N LEU A 17 15.49 2.99 23.94
CA LEU A 17 14.43 4.04 24.00
C LEU A 17 14.91 5.37 23.38
N SER A 18 16.20 5.67 23.43
CA SER A 18 16.75 6.90 22.81
C SER A 18 16.79 6.83 21.28
N GLY A 19 16.95 5.66 20.69
CA GLY A 19 16.91 5.45 19.23
C GLY A 19 15.55 5.82 18.64
N CYS A 20 14.48 5.24 19.14
CA CYS A 20 13.10 5.48 18.69
C CYS A 20 12.65 6.97 18.76
N GLN A 21 13.15 7.72 19.74
CA GLN A 21 12.86 9.17 19.84
C GLN A 21 13.60 9.97 18.78
N THR A 22 14.79 9.53 18.36
CA THR A 22 15.62 10.22 17.37
C THR A 22 15.00 10.10 15.97
N GLU A 23 14.51 8.94 15.58
CA GLU A 23 13.86 8.68 14.28
C GLU A 23 12.62 9.55 14.11
N LYS A 24 11.68 9.50 15.07
CA LYS A 24 10.48 10.35 15.06
C LYS A 24 10.81 11.84 15.07
N LYS A 25 11.90 12.24 15.70
CA LYS A 25 12.36 13.64 15.72
C LYS A 25 12.82 14.06 14.33
N LEU A 26 13.62 13.24 13.66
CA LEU A 26 14.09 13.50 12.29
C LEU A 26 12.92 13.51 11.29
N ALA A 27 12.01 12.56 11.40
CA ALA A 27 10.80 12.54 10.56
C ALA A 27 9.92 13.79 10.77
N LYS A 28 9.76 14.24 12.03
CA LYS A 28 9.07 15.51 12.33
C LYS A 28 9.80 16.71 11.74
N GLN A 29 11.14 16.69 11.75
CA GLN A 29 11.95 17.74 11.15
C GLN A 29 11.73 17.79 9.63
N PHE A 30 11.78 16.65 8.93
CA PHE A 30 11.49 16.55 7.52
C PHE A 30 10.10 17.14 7.18
N VAL A 31 9.06 16.73 7.92
CA VAL A 31 7.70 17.23 7.71
C VAL A 31 7.57 18.72 8.02
N ALA A 32 8.25 19.23 9.06
CA ALA A 32 8.14 20.62 9.49
C ALA A 32 8.92 21.59 8.60
N GLU A 33 10.12 21.24 8.19
CA GLU A 33 10.98 22.04 7.34
C GLU A 33 10.47 22.05 5.89
N ARG A 34 9.64 21.04 5.52
CA ARG A 34 9.07 20.87 4.18
C ARG A 34 10.08 21.29 3.11
N PRO A 35 11.16 20.53 2.93
CA PRO A 35 12.06 20.82 1.82
C PRO A 35 11.21 20.86 0.56
N VAL A 36 11.47 21.83 -0.31
CA VAL A 36 10.81 21.83 -1.62
C VAL A 36 11.34 20.61 -2.35
N ILE A 37 10.47 19.61 -2.48
CA ILE A 37 10.77 18.37 -3.20
C ILE A 37 10.09 18.48 -4.56
N GLU A 38 10.86 18.28 -5.61
CA GLU A 38 10.36 18.13 -6.96
C GLU A 38 10.43 16.65 -7.34
N ALA A 39 9.33 16.11 -7.83
CA ALA A 39 9.25 14.73 -8.26
C ALA A 39 8.86 14.67 -9.75
N ALA A 40 9.80 14.19 -10.57
CA ALA A 40 9.51 13.75 -11.91
C ALA A 40 8.79 12.40 -11.83
N VAL A 41 7.52 12.36 -12.24
CA VAL A 41 6.68 11.16 -12.10
C VAL A 41 6.32 10.61 -13.47
N TYR A 42 6.60 9.35 -13.68
CA TYR A 42 6.28 8.61 -14.89
C TYR A 42 5.42 7.39 -14.60
N PHE A 43 4.30 7.28 -15.34
CA PHE A 43 3.49 6.08 -15.39
C PHE A 43 3.58 5.44 -16.77
N PRO A 44 3.51 4.11 -16.89
CA PRO A 44 3.61 3.44 -18.19
C PRO A 44 2.37 3.77 -19.04
N GLU A 45 2.53 3.78 -20.34
CA GLU A 45 1.42 3.94 -21.29
C GLU A 45 0.41 2.78 -21.21
N LYS A 46 0.85 1.62 -20.74
CA LYS A 46 0.02 0.40 -20.69
C LYS A 46 0.30 -0.42 -19.44
N ALA A 47 -0.77 -0.98 -18.89
CA ALA A 47 -0.71 -2.03 -17.88
C ALA A 47 -0.86 -3.41 -18.53
N GLU A 48 -0.33 -4.45 -17.90
CA GLU A 48 -0.62 -5.84 -18.29
C GLU A 48 -2.00 -6.23 -17.72
N VAL A 49 -3.00 -6.35 -18.59
CA VAL A 49 -4.36 -6.73 -18.18
C VAL A 49 -4.62 -8.19 -18.50
N LYS A 50 -5.03 -8.96 -17.49
CA LYS A 50 -5.35 -10.39 -17.61
C LYS A 50 -6.73 -10.66 -17.02
N VAL A 51 -7.47 -11.59 -17.68
CA VAL A 51 -8.71 -12.13 -17.12
C VAL A 51 -8.55 -13.64 -17.03
N GLU A 52 -8.55 -14.15 -15.81
CA GLU A 52 -8.37 -15.56 -15.55
C GLU A 52 -9.70 -16.31 -15.67
N TYR A 53 -9.65 -17.47 -16.33
CA TYR A 53 -10.78 -18.37 -16.42
C TYR A 53 -10.78 -19.33 -15.24
N ASN A 54 -11.86 -19.30 -14.44
CA ASN A 54 -12.03 -20.26 -13.35
C ASN A 54 -12.52 -21.61 -13.93
N THR A 55 -11.63 -22.60 -13.98
CA THR A 55 -11.93 -23.92 -14.57
C THR A 55 -12.92 -24.73 -13.74
N GLN A 56 -12.98 -24.54 -12.42
CA GLN A 56 -13.92 -25.27 -11.55
C GLN A 56 -15.35 -24.78 -11.72
N LEU A 57 -15.52 -23.46 -11.90
CA LEU A 57 -16.82 -22.83 -12.07
C LEU A 57 -17.23 -22.72 -13.54
N GLY A 58 -16.33 -23.00 -14.49
CA GLY A 58 -16.58 -22.90 -15.92
C GLY A 58 -16.88 -21.47 -16.40
N LYS A 59 -16.37 -20.43 -15.72
CA LYS A 59 -16.65 -19.02 -16.03
C LYS A 59 -15.48 -18.11 -15.70
N GLN A 60 -15.50 -16.89 -16.23
CA GLN A 60 -14.59 -15.80 -15.90
C GLN A 60 -15.37 -14.58 -15.38
N THR A 61 -14.67 -13.65 -14.76
CA THR A 61 -15.27 -12.39 -14.34
C THR A 61 -15.69 -11.53 -15.54
N GLU A 62 -16.82 -10.85 -15.43
CA GLU A 62 -17.31 -9.89 -16.42
C GLU A 62 -17.00 -8.43 -16.06
N VAL A 63 -16.35 -8.18 -14.92
CA VAL A 63 -16.04 -6.85 -14.40
C VAL A 63 -15.24 -6.01 -15.40
N PHE A 64 -14.46 -6.66 -16.28
CA PHE A 64 -13.64 -5.98 -17.29
C PHE A 64 -14.35 -5.75 -18.64
N GLN A 65 -15.67 -5.98 -18.74
CA GLN A 65 -16.38 -5.64 -19.97
C GLN A 65 -16.37 -4.12 -20.18
N GLY A 66 -15.75 -3.68 -21.29
CA GLY A 66 -15.57 -2.26 -21.60
C GLY A 66 -14.46 -1.55 -20.81
N PHE A 67 -13.60 -2.29 -20.12
CA PHE A 67 -12.46 -1.72 -19.40
C PHE A 67 -11.48 -1.00 -20.33
N SER A 68 -11.10 0.22 -19.96
CA SER A 68 -10.03 0.99 -20.59
C SER A 68 -8.85 1.12 -19.63
N GLN A 69 -7.74 0.50 -19.98
CA GLN A 69 -6.49 0.63 -19.22
C GLN A 69 -5.97 2.06 -19.19
N ASP A 70 -6.13 2.82 -20.29
CA ASP A 70 -5.69 4.21 -20.37
C ASP A 70 -6.45 5.05 -19.35
N LEU A 71 -7.80 4.91 -19.29
CA LEU A 71 -8.60 5.61 -18.29
C LEU A 71 -8.22 5.20 -16.85
N PHE A 72 -7.92 3.90 -16.62
CA PHE A 72 -7.48 3.43 -15.31
C PHE A 72 -6.18 4.10 -14.89
N LEU A 73 -5.18 4.13 -15.76
CA LEU A 73 -3.88 4.76 -15.51
C LEU A 73 -4.01 6.27 -15.33
N ASP A 74 -4.82 6.94 -16.18
CA ASP A 74 -5.05 8.38 -16.11
C ASP A 74 -5.68 8.81 -14.77
N VAL A 75 -6.75 8.14 -14.33
CA VAL A 75 -7.40 8.51 -13.07
C VAL A 75 -6.51 8.18 -11.87
N MET A 76 -5.74 7.10 -11.94
CA MET A 76 -4.76 6.74 -10.91
C MET A 76 -3.63 7.76 -10.84
N TYR A 77 -3.04 8.15 -11.98
CA TYR A 77 -2.00 9.18 -12.04
C TYR A 77 -2.47 10.52 -11.48
N ASN A 78 -3.66 10.97 -11.90
CA ASN A 78 -4.21 12.24 -11.44
C ASN A 78 -4.41 12.24 -9.91
N ALA A 79 -4.94 11.16 -9.36
CA ALA A 79 -5.11 11.00 -7.92
C ALA A 79 -3.76 10.95 -7.18
N TYR A 80 -2.77 10.28 -7.77
CA TYR A 80 -1.41 10.19 -7.25
C TYR A 80 -0.74 11.57 -7.21
N ALA A 81 -0.71 12.29 -8.35
CA ALA A 81 -0.07 13.59 -8.47
C ALA A 81 -0.73 14.64 -7.55
N GLN A 82 -2.06 14.66 -7.50
CA GLN A 82 -2.79 15.55 -6.60
C GLN A 82 -2.44 15.27 -5.13
N THR A 83 -2.41 14.00 -4.74
CA THR A 83 -2.13 13.61 -3.35
C THR A 83 -0.68 13.92 -2.96
N LEU A 84 0.30 13.69 -3.85
CA LEU A 84 1.68 14.15 -3.60
C LEU A 84 1.76 15.66 -3.45
N GLY A 85 0.99 16.42 -4.25
CA GLY A 85 0.85 17.86 -4.10
C GLY A 85 0.32 18.28 -2.71
N ASP A 86 -0.64 17.54 -2.15
CA ASP A 86 -1.16 17.76 -0.79
C ASP A 86 -0.09 17.52 0.29
N TYR A 87 0.87 16.63 0.02
CA TYR A 87 2.09 16.46 0.85
C TYR A 87 3.14 17.55 0.64
N GLY A 88 2.92 18.48 -0.32
CA GLY A 88 3.84 19.58 -0.63
C GLY A 88 4.96 19.21 -1.61
N VAL A 89 4.86 18.08 -2.29
CA VAL A 89 5.76 17.67 -3.37
C VAL A 89 5.29 18.31 -4.69
N GLN A 90 6.19 18.95 -5.42
CA GLN A 90 5.91 19.49 -6.76
C GLN A 90 6.08 18.37 -7.79
N VAL A 91 4.96 17.94 -8.38
CA VAL A 91 4.94 16.85 -9.36
C VAL A 91 4.99 17.43 -10.78
N TYR A 92 5.84 16.87 -11.62
CA TYR A 92 5.90 17.19 -13.05
C TYR A 92 6.17 15.94 -13.89
N VAL A 93 5.83 16.02 -15.18
CA VAL A 93 6.18 14.99 -16.16
C VAL A 93 7.40 15.50 -16.93
N PRO A 94 8.53 14.81 -16.94
CA PRO A 94 9.71 15.24 -17.67
C PRO A 94 9.55 14.96 -19.16
N ASP A 95 10.07 15.88 -20.00
CA ASP A 95 10.16 15.66 -21.45
C ASP A 95 11.17 14.56 -21.80
N ASN A 96 12.24 14.44 -21.01
CA ASN A 96 13.27 13.42 -21.14
C ASN A 96 13.69 12.92 -19.75
N MET A 97 13.53 11.63 -19.52
CA MET A 97 13.85 11.00 -18.24
C MET A 97 15.35 11.01 -17.90
N ASP A 98 16.20 10.96 -18.92
CA ASP A 98 17.66 10.95 -18.73
C ASP A 98 18.22 12.32 -18.31
N GLU A 99 17.43 13.38 -18.45
CA GLU A 99 17.81 14.75 -18.09
C GLU A 99 17.28 15.19 -16.73
N VAL A 100 16.50 14.34 -16.05
CA VAL A 100 15.98 14.64 -14.72
C VAL A 100 17.14 14.69 -13.72
N PRO A 101 17.38 15.86 -13.09
CA PRO A 101 18.34 15.89 -11.99
C PRO A 101 17.81 15.01 -10.86
N VAL A 102 18.69 14.21 -10.26
CA VAL A 102 18.30 13.34 -9.16
C VAL A 102 19.24 13.60 -7.97
N ASP A 103 18.67 14.13 -6.88
CA ASP A 103 19.37 14.43 -5.63
C ASP A 103 18.38 14.39 -4.45
N SER A 104 18.78 14.87 -3.28
CA SER A 104 17.92 14.85 -2.08
C SER A 104 16.66 15.72 -2.18
N THR A 105 16.55 16.58 -3.20
CA THR A 105 15.40 17.47 -3.45
C THR A 105 14.68 17.20 -4.77
N HIS A 106 15.35 16.50 -5.69
CA HIS A 106 14.81 16.11 -6.99
C HIS A 106 14.75 14.60 -7.10
N TRP A 107 13.56 14.08 -7.22
CA TRP A 107 13.30 12.64 -7.22
C TRP A 107 12.76 12.19 -8.57
N LEU A 108 13.19 11.02 -9.00
CA LEU A 108 12.56 10.32 -10.13
C LEU A 108 11.72 9.18 -9.58
N VAL A 109 10.43 9.22 -9.85
CA VAL A 109 9.47 8.18 -9.46
C VAL A 109 8.88 7.57 -10.72
N MET A 110 9.09 6.29 -10.89
CA MET A 110 8.64 5.56 -12.07
C MET A 110 7.81 4.36 -11.64
N LEU A 111 6.55 4.30 -12.08
CA LEU A 111 5.79 3.05 -12.08
C LEU A 111 6.28 2.23 -13.28
N SER A 112 7.25 1.34 -13.04
CA SER A 112 7.94 0.61 -14.11
C SER A 112 7.10 -0.53 -14.67
N ARG A 113 6.19 -1.11 -13.87
CA ARG A 113 5.29 -2.19 -14.28
C ARG A 113 4.01 -2.16 -13.47
N MET A 114 2.91 -2.51 -14.13
CA MET A 114 1.62 -2.75 -13.49
C MET A 114 0.93 -3.95 -14.11
N GLU A 115 0.43 -4.84 -13.28
CA GLU A 115 -0.43 -5.95 -13.67
C GLU A 115 -1.81 -5.78 -13.04
N ILE A 116 -2.86 -5.95 -13.85
CA ILE A 116 -4.26 -5.90 -13.41
C ILE A 116 -4.87 -7.24 -13.78
N THR A 117 -5.23 -8.04 -12.79
CA THR A 117 -5.77 -9.38 -13.01
C THR A 117 -7.19 -9.48 -12.46
N GLY A 118 -8.13 -9.79 -13.34
CA GLY A 118 -9.51 -10.12 -12.97
C GLY A 118 -9.68 -11.62 -12.85
N ARG A 119 -10.25 -12.07 -11.74
CA ARG A 119 -10.52 -13.49 -11.50
C ARG A 119 -11.78 -13.69 -10.65
N ILE A 120 -12.26 -14.92 -10.60
CA ILE A 120 -13.25 -15.34 -9.61
C ILE A 120 -12.53 -16.15 -8.55
N THR A 121 -12.56 -15.64 -7.31
CA THR A 121 -11.96 -16.28 -6.14
C THR A 121 -13.04 -16.98 -5.32
N GLU A 122 -12.79 -18.16 -4.82
CA GLU A 122 -13.66 -18.83 -3.87
C GLU A 122 -13.41 -18.23 -2.48
N TYR A 123 -14.43 -17.57 -1.94
CA TYR A 123 -14.44 -17.07 -0.56
C TYR A 123 -15.11 -18.11 0.32
N GLU A 124 -14.51 -18.47 1.43
CA GLU A 124 -15.04 -19.41 2.40
C GLU A 124 -15.48 -18.68 3.67
N ASP A 125 -16.80 -18.68 3.93
CA ASP A 125 -17.39 -18.10 5.12
C ASP A 125 -17.54 -19.18 6.20
N TYR A 126 -16.94 -18.95 7.37
CA TYR A 126 -16.90 -19.89 8.49
C TYR A 126 -17.88 -19.47 9.57
N LEU A 127 -18.76 -20.38 9.94
CA LEU A 127 -19.69 -20.23 11.05
C LEU A 127 -19.32 -21.20 12.17
N TYR A 128 -19.22 -20.68 13.35
CA TYR A 128 -18.90 -21.46 14.55
C TYR A 128 -20.13 -21.56 15.45
N SER A 129 -20.51 -22.78 15.83
CA SER A 129 -21.38 -23.04 16.95
C SER A 129 -20.56 -23.59 18.12
N ASP A 130 -21.16 -23.78 19.29
CA ASP A 130 -20.47 -24.32 20.46
C ASP A 130 -19.89 -25.74 20.25
N THR A 131 -20.38 -26.48 19.25
CA THR A 131 -20.03 -27.87 18.99
C THR A 131 -19.55 -28.13 17.57
N ASP A 132 -19.89 -27.30 16.60
CA ASP A 132 -19.69 -27.57 15.18
C ASP A 132 -19.16 -26.35 14.43
N GLU A 133 -18.36 -26.64 13.40
CA GLU A 133 -17.88 -25.67 12.41
C GLU A 133 -18.58 -25.95 11.08
N TYR A 134 -19.11 -24.89 10.48
CA TYR A 134 -19.75 -24.94 9.16
C TYR A 134 -19.03 -23.98 8.23
N SER A 135 -18.84 -24.39 6.99
CA SER A 135 -18.28 -23.49 5.98
C SER A 135 -19.18 -23.43 4.73
N TYR A 136 -19.29 -22.23 4.19
CA TYR A 136 -20.01 -21.94 2.95
C TYR A 136 -19.06 -21.27 1.96
N LYS A 137 -19.08 -21.76 0.72
CA LYS A 137 -18.18 -21.27 -0.33
C LYS A 137 -18.93 -20.41 -1.32
N HIS A 138 -18.41 -19.22 -1.56
CA HIS A 138 -19.00 -18.21 -2.45
C HIS A 138 -18.01 -17.78 -3.52
N PRO A 139 -18.39 -17.83 -4.81
CA PRO A 139 -17.54 -17.31 -5.87
C PRO A 139 -17.67 -15.78 -5.93
N LEU A 140 -16.60 -15.05 -5.62
CA LEU A 140 -16.53 -13.59 -5.66
C LEU A 140 -15.64 -13.12 -6.79
N ASN A 141 -16.06 -12.06 -7.50
CA ASN A 141 -15.18 -11.37 -8.42
C ASN A 141 -14.09 -10.66 -7.64
N THR A 142 -12.86 -10.77 -8.14
CA THR A 142 -11.68 -10.13 -7.55
C THR A 142 -10.89 -9.45 -8.65
N VAL A 143 -10.48 -8.22 -8.38
CA VAL A 143 -9.51 -7.46 -9.18
C VAL A 143 -8.25 -7.31 -8.35
N ASN A 144 -7.18 -7.91 -8.81
CA ASN A 144 -5.86 -7.79 -8.22
C ASN A 144 -5.03 -6.78 -9.01
N VAL A 145 -4.35 -5.87 -8.32
CA VAL A 145 -3.43 -4.90 -8.92
C VAL A 145 -2.07 -5.03 -8.26
N ALA A 146 -1.09 -5.48 -9.03
CA ALA A 146 0.30 -5.55 -8.63
C ALA A 146 1.09 -4.44 -9.34
N SER A 147 1.90 -3.70 -8.58
CA SER A 147 2.59 -2.49 -9.04
C SER A 147 4.05 -2.51 -8.61
N TRP A 148 4.96 -2.17 -9.55
CA TRP A 148 6.39 -2.05 -9.31
C TRP A 148 6.81 -0.60 -9.53
N PHE A 149 7.35 0.00 -8.50
CA PHE A 149 7.88 1.35 -8.52
C PHE A 149 9.40 1.35 -8.44
N GLU A 150 10.03 2.26 -9.16
CA GLU A 150 11.42 2.62 -8.99
C GLU A 150 11.47 4.06 -8.50
N ILE A 151 12.04 4.28 -7.32
CA ILE A 151 12.17 5.60 -6.72
C ILE A 151 13.65 5.90 -6.55
N ASN A 152 14.12 6.94 -7.21
CA ASN A 152 15.53 7.31 -7.26
C ASN A 152 15.76 8.68 -6.64
N ASP A 153 16.64 8.74 -5.64
CA ASP A 153 17.09 9.96 -4.94
C ASP A 153 18.56 10.33 -5.28
N GLY A 154 19.14 9.67 -6.30
CA GLY A 154 20.52 9.83 -6.73
C GLY A 154 21.50 8.83 -6.10
N ASP A 155 21.26 8.37 -4.89
CA ASP A 155 22.15 7.43 -4.18
C ASP A 155 21.70 5.96 -4.35
N TRP A 156 20.41 5.73 -4.48
CA TRP A 156 19.81 4.41 -4.50
C TRP A 156 18.57 4.35 -5.41
N LYS A 157 18.39 3.23 -6.10
CA LYS A 157 17.25 2.98 -6.98
C LYS A 157 16.65 1.59 -6.70
N PRO A 158 15.94 1.41 -5.58
CA PRO A 158 15.28 0.15 -5.29
C PRO A 158 14.09 -0.09 -6.21
N VAL A 159 13.76 -1.36 -6.40
CA VAL A 159 12.47 -1.77 -6.94
C VAL A 159 11.54 -2.03 -5.76
N LEU A 160 10.46 -1.27 -5.71
CA LEU A 160 9.45 -1.30 -4.67
C LEU A 160 8.19 -1.94 -5.20
N PHE A 161 7.65 -2.90 -4.47
CA PHE A 161 6.46 -3.66 -4.87
C PHE A 161 5.28 -3.35 -3.94
N SER A 162 4.09 -3.38 -4.52
CA SER A 162 2.83 -3.36 -3.77
C SER A 162 1.75 -4.12 -4.52
N GLU A 163 0.93 -4.87 -3.79
CA GLU A 163 -0.16 -5.66 -4.33
C GLU A 163 -1.42 -5.44 -3.51
N HIS A 164 -2.52 -5.15 -4.19
CA HIS A 164 -3.80 -4.89 -3.55
C HIS A 164 -4.94 -5.57 -4.30
N ASN A 165 -5.99 -5.92 -3.55
CA ASN A 165 -7.17 -6.59 -4.09
C ASN A 165 -8.43 -5.75 -3.84
N LEU A 166 -9.32 -5.75 -4.84
CA LEU A 166 -10.71 -5.32 -4.74
C LEU A 166 -11.60 -6.54 -4.99
N MET A 167 -12.57 -6.80 -4.13
CA MET A 167 -13.50 -7.94 -4.28
C MET A 167 -14.94 -7.48 -4.23
N ASP A 168 -15.84 -8.36 -4.72
CA ASP A 168 -17.28 -8.22 -4.46
C ASP A 168 -17.52 -7.99 -2.96
N GLY A 169 -18.46 -7.10 -2.64
CA GLY A 169 -18.93 -6.95 -1.27
C GLY A 169 -19.65 -8.21 -0.83
N PHE A 170 -19.31 -8.74 0.33
CA PHE A 170 -19.95 -9.93 0.90
C PHE A 170 -20.42 -9.63 2.31
N ASP A 171 -21.67 -9.97 2.60
CA ASP A 171 -22.25 -9.92 3.93
C ASP A 171 -23.05 -11.18 4.18
N SER A 172 -22.94 -11.77 5.36
CA SER A 172 -23.67 -12.96 5.75
C SER A 172 -24.23 -12.86 7.15
N LYS A 173 -25.33 -13.58 7.37
CA LYS A 173 -25.97 -13.70 8.65
C LYS A 173 -26.42 -15.15 8.83
N ALA A 174 -26.15 -15.72 10.01
CA ALA A 174 -26.61 -17.03 10.40
C ALA A 174 -27.41 -16.96 11.70
N ASP A 175 -28.60 -17.53 11.69
CA ASP A 175 -29.44 -17.71 12.88
C ASP A 175 -29.48 -19.21 13.22
N PHE A 176 -29.00 -19.58 14.41
CA PHE A 176 -29.02 -20.96 14.87
C PHE A 176 -30.25 -21.25 15.73
N SER A 177 -31.02 -22.27 15.36
CA SER A 177 -32.16 -22.72 16.14
C SER A 177 -31.81 -23.94 16.97
N ILE A 178 -31.71 -23.76 18.28
CA ILE A 178 -31.45 -24.84 19.24
C ILE A 178 -32.56 -25.91 19.23
N TRP A 179 -33.80 -25.48 18.93
CA TRP A 179 -34.97 -26.36 18.95
C TRP A 179 -35.03 -27.32 17.77
N THR A 180 -34.57 -26.89 16.61
CA THR A 180 -34.60 -27.67 15.38
C THR A 180 -33.24 -28.20 14.98
N ASN A 181 -32.20 -27.80 15.65
CA ASN A 181 -30.79 -28.05 15.31
C ASN A 181 -30.50 -27.70 13.84
N THR A 182 -31.02 -26.54 13.41
CA THR A 182 -30.85 -26.04 12.04
C THR A 182 -30.17 -24.69 12.06
N ILE A 183 -29.37 -24.42 11.01
CA ILE A 183 -28.81 -23.11 10.71
C ILE A 183 -29.63 -22.50 9.58
N ASP A 184 -30.13 -21.31 9.80
CA ASP A 184 -30.71 -20.47 8.76
C ASP A 184 -29.64 -19.48 8.32
N TYR A 185 -29.06 -19.74 7.13
CA TYR A 185 -27.94 -18.97 6.59
C TYR A 185 -28.37 -18.13 5.41
N HIS A 186 -28.20 -16.82 5.54
CA HIS A 186 -28.48 -15.84 4.50
C HIS A 186 -27.23 -15.10 4.15
N TYR A 187 -27.05 -14.80 2.87
CA TYR A 187 -25.94 -13.97 2.40
C TYR A 187 -26.38 -13.03 1.28
N THR A 188 -25.63 -11.96 1.12
CA THR A 188 -25.76 -11.01 0.01
C THR A 188 -24.40 -10.75 -0.62
N ILE A 189 -24.40 -10.62 -1.95
CA ILE A 189 -23.20 -10.27 -2.72
C ILE A 189 -23.49 -8.97 -3.45
N ASP A 190 -22.73 -7.92 -3.13
CA ASP A 190 -22.71 -6.68 -3.92
C ASP A 190 -21.64 -6.82 -4.99
N THR A 191 -22.08 -7.13 -6.20
CA THR A 191 -21.19 -7.47 -7.31
C THR A 191 -20.47 -6.24 -7.83
N LEU A 192 -19.15 -6.35 -7.97
CA LEU A 192 -18.28 -5.33 -8.56
C LEU A 192 -18.74 -4.92 -9.95
N LYS A 193 -18.75 -3.62 -10.18
CA LYS A 193 -19.01 -2.98 -11.47
C LYS A 193 -17.73 -2.34 -12.00
N LEU A 194 -17.70 -2.09 -13.30
CA LEU A 194 -16.58 -1.41 -13.94
C LEU A 194 -16.23 -0.06 -13.28
N ASN A 195 -17.24 0.69 -12.83
CA ASN A 195 -17.01 1.96 -12.14
C ASN A 195 -16.27 1.79 -10.81
N ASP A 196 -16.47 0.67 -10.11
CA ASP A 196 -15.78 0.38 -8.86
C ASP A 196 -14.29 0.13 -9.12
N VAL A 197 -13.94 -0.45 -10.27
CA VAL A 197 -12.54 -0.62 -10.70
C VAL A 197 -11.86 0.74 -10.94
N TYR A 198 -12.54 1.70 -11.56
CA TYR A 198 -11.99 3.05 -11.74
C TYR A 198 -11.90 3.83 -10.43
N ASN A 199 -12.88 3.69 -9.53
CA ASN A 199 -12.80 4.24 -8.18
C ASN A 199 -11.62 3.65 -7.39
N TYR A 200 -11.35 2.37 -7.62
CA TYR A 200 -10.21 1.70 -7.03
C TYR A 200 -8.87 2.21 -7.57
N ALA A 201 -8.78 2.57 -8.86
CA ALA A 201 -7.62 3.24 -9.42
C ALA A 201 -7.33 4.58 -8.71
N VAL A 202 -8.39 5.38 -8.43
CA VAL A 202 -8.27 6.61 -7.65
C VAL A 202 -7.76 6.32 -6.23
N TYR A 203 -8.29 5.29 -5.58
CA TYR A 203 -7.82 4.87 -4.26
C TYR A 203 -6.33 4.46 -4.28
N LEU A 204 -5.93 3.63 -5.24
CA LEU A 204 -4.53 3.20 -5.40
C LEU A 204 -3.59 4.38 -5.67
N GLY A 205 -3.99 5.34 -6.50
CA GLY A 205 -3.22 6.55 -6.74
C GLY A 205 -2.93 7.31 -5.45
N LYS A 206 -3.94 7.52 -4.61
CA LYS A 206 -3.79 8.17 -3.30
C LYS A 206 -2.90 7.36 -2.36
N LEU A 207 -3.09 6.05 -2.32
CA LEU A 207 -2.33 5.14 -1.47
C LEU A 207 -0.83 5.16 -1.82
N TYR A 208 -0.52 5.01 -3.12
CA TYR A 208 0.86 5.00 -3.60
C TYR A 208 1.55 6.36 -3.44
N ALA A 209 0.83 7.47 -3.58
CA ALA A 209 1.36 8.79 -3.26
C ALA A 209 1.79 8.89 -1.78
N GLY A 210 0.96 8.35 -0.87
CA GLY A 210 1.30 8.26 0.55
C GLY A 210 2.55 7.40 0.78
N TYR A 211 2.64 6.23 0.16
CA TYR A 211 3.80 5.35 0.25
C TYR A 211 5.07 6.01 -0.30
N THR A 212 4.96 6.73 -1.43
CA THR A 212 6.09 7.46 -2.00
C THR A 212 6.59 8.55 -1.07
N TYR A 213 5.69 9.35 -0.50
CA TYR A 213 6.08 10.38 0.47
C TYR A 213 6.73 9.77 1.72
N ASP A 214 6.16 8.69 2.24
CA ASP A 214 6.73 7.98 3.38
C ASP A 214 8.12 7.42 3.06
N TYR A 215 8.33 6.92 1.84
CA TYR A 215 9.65 6.48 1.37
C TYR A 215 10.67 7.62 1.36
N MET A 216 10.30 8.79 0.79
CA MET A 216 11.15 9.99 0.78
C MET A 216 11.53 10.44 2.19
N MET A 217 10.56 10.48 3.10
CA MET A 217 10.80 10.82 4.50
C MET A 217 11.73 9.81 5.20
N ASN A 218 11.50 8.52 4.98
CA ASN A 218 12.31 7.47 5.59
C ASN A 218 13.73 7.42 5.01
N SER A 219 13.93 7.71 3.72
CA SER A 219 15.24 7.87 3.09
C SER A 219 16.02 9.01 3.75
N TYR A 220 15.39 10.17 3.97
CA TYR A 220 16.00 11.26 4.74
C TYR A 220 16.39 10.84 6.15
N VAL A 221 15.48 10.20 6.89
CA VAL A 221 15.74 9.72 8.26
C VAL A 221 16.92 8.74 8.27
N GLY A 222 16.92 7.78 7.36
CA GLY A 222 17.99 6.79 7.22
C GLY A 222 19.34 7.42 6.92
N SER A 223 19.39 8.39 6.01
CA SER A 223 20.60 9.15 5.67
C SER A 223 21.15 9.90 6.89
N GLU A 224 20.30 10.61 7.62
CA GLU A 224 20.70 11.35 8.81
C GLU A 224 21.17 10.44 9.96
N LEU A 225 20.55 9.29 10.13
CA LEU A 225 20.98 8.29 11.12
C LEU A 225 22.32 7.65 10.73
N LYS A 226 22.50 7.32 9.45
CA LYS A 226 23.76 6.79 8.92
C LYS A 226 24.94 7.75 9.17
N LYS A 227 24.74 9.06 8.95
CA LYS A 227 25.75 10.09 9.26
C LYS A 227 26.15 10.09 10.75
N ARG A 228 25.25 9.66 11.64
CA ARG A 228 25.48 9.56 13.09
C ARG A 228 25.95 8.18 13.53
N GLY A 229 26.18 7.24 12.61
CA GLY A 229 26.63 5.88 12.89
C GLY A 229 25.54 4.92 13.39
N TYR A 230 24.26 5.26 13.18
CA TYR A 230 23.13 4.38 13.52
C TYR A 230 22.61 3.64 12.28
N ALA A 231 22.16 2.38 12.47
CA ALA A 231 21.38 1.68 11.47
C ALA A 231 19.91 2.13 11.55
N TYR A 232 19.26 2.25 10.40
CA TYR A 232 17.81 2.50 10.31
C TYR A 232 17.09 1.23 9.89
N GLN A 233 16.13 0.78 10.69
CA GLN A 233 15.37 -0.45 10.46
C GLN A 233 13.87 -0.25 10.59
N ILE A 234 13.41 0.91 11.02
CA ILE A 234 11.99 1.15 11.31
C ILE A 234 11.45 2.15 10.31
N MET A 235 10.37 1.77 9.62
CA MET A 235 9.66 2.66 8.72
C MET A 235 8.57 3.43 9.47
N LEU A 236 8.46 4.72 9.15
CA LEU A 236 7.46 5.63 9.68
C LEU A 236 6.50 6.04 8.55
N ARG A 237 5.24 6.22 8.90
CA ARG A 237 4.22 6.83 8.04
C ARG A 237 3.78 8.17 8.58
N TYR A 238 3.48 9.07 7.67
CA TYR A 238 2.91 10.38 7.99
C TYR A 238 1.49 10.50 7.48
N ASP A 239 0.55 10.79 8.39
CA ASP A 239 -0.83 11.14 8.05
C ASP A 239 -0.94 12.67 7.96
N PRO A 240 -1.10 13.25 6.75
CA PRO A 240 -1.15 14.70 6.57
C PRO A 240 -2.41 15.33 7.15
N TYR A 241 -3.52 14.59 7.22
CA TYR A 241 -4.79 15.09 7.75
C TYR A 241 -4.77 15.17 9.27
N LYS A 242 -4.23 14.13 9.93
CA LYS A 242 -4.08 14.10 11.40
C LYS A 242 -2.79 14.74 11.88
N LYS A 243 -1.85 15.05 10.97
CA LYS A 243 -0.50 15.54 11.27
C LYS A 243 0.24 14.64 12.25
N GLN A 244 0.13 13.34 12.06
CA GLN A 244 0.66 12.31 12.97
C GLN A 244 1.62 11.38 12.27
N LEU A 245 2.69 11.01 12.99
CA LEU A 245 3.62 9.96 12.61
C LEU A 245 3.25 8.67 13.35
N ARG A 246 3.10 7.58 12.61
CA ARG A 246 2.93 6.23 13.15
C ARG A 246 3.99 5.30 12.60
N TYR A 247 4.20 4.16 13.22
CA TYR A 247 4.97 3.10 12.63
C TYR A 247 4.16 2.42 11.52
N THR A 248 4.87 1.94 10.50
CA THR A 248 4.31 1.18 9.40
C THR A 248 3.91 -0.21 9.88
N GLU A 249 2.75 -0.69 9.46
CA GLU A 249 2.36 -2.10 9.53
C GLU A 249 2.80 -2.79 8.24
N GLU A 250 2.95 -4.13 8.22
CA GLU A 250 3.55 -4.86 7.10
C GLU A 250 2.88 -4.59 5.74
N ASP A 251 1.55 -4.42 5.74
CA ASP A 251 0.77 -4.22 4.50
C ASP A 251 0.58 -2.74 4.11
N ASP A 252 1.16 -1.82 4.87
CA ASP A 252 0.90 -0.39 4.79
C ASP A 252 2.04 0.39 4.10
N CYS A 253 2.90 -0.25 3.33
CA CYS A 253 4.01 0.37 2.62
C CYS A 253 4.41 -0.42 1.37
N PHE A 254 5.32 0.15 0.59
CA PHE A 254 6.02 -0.62 -0.42
C PHE A 254 6.93 -1.68 0.23
N VAL A 255 7.02 -2.83 -0.43
CA VAL A 255 8.01 -3.87 -0.11
C VAL A 255 9.20 -3.73 -1.06
N GLU A 256 10.40 -3.68 -0.54
CA GLU A 256 11.63 -3.68 -1.35
C GLU A 256 11.93 -5.09 -1.84
N LEU A 257 12.20 -5.26 -3.15
CA LEU A 257 12.48 -6.53 -3.82
C LEU A 257 13.98 -6.79 -3.98
#